data_a4f0d87f3f08405f640a5d817037e396
#
_entry.id   a4f0d87f3f08405f640a5d817037e396
#
_cell.length_a   1.000
_cell.length_b   1.000
_cell.length_c   1.000
_cell.angle_alpha   90.00
_cell.angle_beta   90.00
_cell.angle_gamma   90.00
#
_symmetry.space_group_name_H-M   'P 1'
#
loop_
_entity.id
_entity.type
_entity.pdbx_description
1 polymer ?
#
loop_
_entity_poly.entity_id
_entity_poly.type
_entity_poly.pdbx_seq_one_letter_code
_entity_poly.pdbx_strand_id
1 'polypeptide(L)'
;MASIHKDIPIDASPADVWTAVRDFGSPHRRLGPGFVLDSRLDGDARIVTFANGTVARELLVDCDEARRRLVYAAISERIKQHSASVQVTADGEARARLIWIVDVLPNEIAPYIDGQMDQAALAMQKSLGRKTA
;
A
#
# COMPACT_ATOMS: atom_id res chain seq x y z
N MET A 1 -0.63 10.69 18.20
CA MET A 1 -0.71 9.76 17.07
C MET A 1 -0.27 10.48 15.81
N ALA A 2 0.55 9.87 15.01
CA ALA A 2 0.95 10.43 13.72
C ALA A 2 0.07 9.84 12.62
N SER A 3 -0.36 10.70 11.71
CA SER A 3 -1.16 10.32 10.55
C SER A 3 -0.42 10.81 9.30
N ILE A 4 -0.10 9.87 8.42
CA ILE A 4 0.68 10.14 7.21
C ILE A 4 -0.23 9.94 6.01
N HIS A 5 -0.32 10.96 5.16
CA HIS A 5 -1.18 10.96 3.98
C HIS A 5 -0.34 11.05 2.72
N LYS A 6 -0.57 10.16 1.78
CA LYS A 6 0.02 10.21 0.44
C LYS A 6 -1.10 10.21 -0.60
N ASP A 7 -1.03 11.13 -1.53
CA ASP A 7 -1.89 11.20 -2.70
C ASP A 7 -1.03 10.90 -3.92
N ILE A 8 -1.18 9.71 -4.46
CA ILE A 8 -0.27 9.16 -5.47
C ILE A 8 -1.01 9.12 -6.81
N PRO A 9 -0.64 9.99 -7.77
CA PRO A 9 -1.21 9.91 -9.10
C PRO A 9 -0.65 8.69 -9.84
N ILE A 10 -1.53 7.93 -10.47
CA ILE A 10 -1.18 6.72 -11.23
C ILE A 10 -1.71 6.86 -12.65
N ASP A 11 -0.85 6.67 -13.63
CA ASP A 11 -1.21 6.71 -15.05
C ASP A 11 -1.77 5.36 -15.49
N ALA A 12 -2.91 5.01 -14.93
CA ALA A 12 -3.68 3.80 -15.23
C ALA A 12 -5.13 4.01 -14.83
N SER A 13 -6.03 3.23 -15.38
CA SER A 13 -7.46 3.35 -15.05
C SER A 13 -7.72 3.00 -13.58
N PRO A 14 -8.73 3.61 -12.96
CA PRO A 14 -9.10 3.25 -11.57
C PRO A 14 -9.38 1.76 -11.40
N ALA A 15 -10.01 1.12 -12.38
CA ALA A 15 -10.32 -0.31 -12.30
C ALA A 15 -9.04 -1.16 -12.28
N ASP A 16 -8.05 -0.82 -13.12
CA ASP A 16 -6.78 -1.55 -13.17
C ASP A 16 -5.98 -1.37 -11.88
N VAL A 17 -5.95 -0.14 -11.35
CA VAL A 17 -5.25 0.14 -10.09
C VAL A 17 -5.92 -0.61 -8.94
N TRP A 18 -7.24 -0.59 -8.88
CA TRP A 18 -7.98 -1.32 -7.84
C TRP A 18 -7.75 -2.82 -7.92
N THR A 19 -7.70 -3.39 -9.12
CA THR A 19 -7.43 -4.82 -9.30
C THR A 19 -6.08 -5.22 -8.68
N ALA A 20 -5.08 -4.36 -8.79
CA ALA A 20 -3.77 -4.59 -8.16
C ALA A 20 -3.82 -4.43 -6.65
N VAL A 21 -4.49 -3.39 -6.15
CA VAL A 21 -4.59 -3.10 -4.71
C VAL A 21 -5.35 -4.22 -3.98
N ARG A 22 -6.47 -4.66 -4.55
CA ARG A 22 -7.33 -5.67 -3.91
C ARG A 22 -6.69 -7.04 -3.82
N ASP A 23 -5.68 -7.32 -4.61
CA ASP A 23 -4.96 -8.61 -4.58
C ASP A 23 -3.98 -8.62 -3.40
N PHE A 24 -4.53 -8.84 -2.22
CA PHE A 24 -3.84 -8.70 -0.95
C PHE A 24 -2.61 -9.62 -0.83
N GLY A 25 -2.63 -10.77 -1.47
CA GLY A 25 -1.53 -11.73 -1.42
C GLY A 25 -0.35 -11.42 -2.35
N SER A 26 -0.50 -10.47 -3.28
CA SER A 26 0.48 -10.25 -4.35
C SER A 26 0.98 -8.82 -4.48
N PRO A 27 1.25 -8.07 -3.38
CA PRO A 27 1.78 -6.72 -3.50
C PRO A 27 3.17 -6.68 -4.13
N HIS A 28 3.94 -7.76 -3.98
CA HIS A 28 5.28 -7.87 -4.54
C HIS A 28 5.31 -8.02 -6.06
N ARG A 29 4.21 -8.47 -6.65
CA ARG A 29 4.11 -8.69 -8.10
C ARG A 29 3.28 -7.61 -8.78
N ARG A 30 2.21 -7.14 -8.14
CA ARG A 30 1.17 -6.35 -8.78
C ARG A 30 1.13 -4.90 -8.33
N LEU A 31 1.69 -4.57 -7.17
CA LEU A 31 1.56 -3.22 -6.61
C LEU A 31 2.91 -2.52 -6.49
N GLY A 32 3.84 -3.07 -5.74
CA GLY A 32 5.13 -2.42 -5.49
C GLY A 32 6.33 -3.33 -5.68
N PRO A 33 6.50 -3.95 -6.89
CA PRO A 33 7.69 -4.78 -7.12
C PRO A 33 8.96 -3.96 -6.99
N GLY A 34 10.00 -4.58 -6.41
CA GLY A 34 11.25 -3.91 -6.11
C GLY A 34 11.29 -3.28 -4.73
N PHE A 35 10.18 -2.73 -4.24
CA PHE A 35 10.03 -2.28 -2.85
C PHE A 35 9.59 -3.44 -1.95
N VAL A 36 8.61 -4.22 -2.41
CA VAL A 36 8.19 -5.47 -1.77
C VAL A 36 8.82 -6.63 -2.52
N LEU A 37 9.64 -7.41 -1.84
CA LEU A 37 10.36 -8.53 -2.45
C LEU A 37 9.55 -9.83 -2.45
N ASP A 38 8.78 -10.06 -1.39
CA ASP A 38 8.01 -11.28 -1.22
C ASP A 38 6.77 -11.03 -0.39
N SER A 39 5.74 -11.84 -0.62
CA SER A 39 4.52 -11.84 0.17
C SER A 39 3.90 -13.22 0.13
N ARG A 40 3.37 -13.65 1.28
CA ARG A 40 2.62 -14.90 1.36
C ARG A 40 1.41 -14.72 2.26
N LEU A 41 0.33 -15.39 1.92
CA LEU A 41 -0.87 -15.37 2.75
C LEU A 41 -0.73 -16.32 3.93
N ASP A 42 -1.29 -15.90 5.07
CA ASP A 42 -1.37 -16.68 6.28
C ASP A 42 -2.71 -16.36 6.95
N GLY A 43 -3.76 -17.10 6.58
CA GLY A 43 -5.13 -16.79 6.99
C GLY A 43 -5.56 -15.43 6.47
N ASP A 44 -6.01 -14.55 7.37
CA ASP A 44 -6.43 -13.18 7.04
C ASP A 44 -5.24 -12.20 6.97
N ALA A 45 -4.03 -12.71 7.11
CA ALA A 45 -2.82 -11.89 7.07
C ALA A 45 -1.99 -12.18 5.83
N ARG A 46 -1.10 -11.25 5.53
CA ARG A 46 0.03 -11.48 4.62
C ARG A 46 1.32 -11.22 5.37
N ILE A 47 2.34 -12.01 5.05
CA ILE A 47 3.70 -11.82 5.56
C ILE A 47 4.51 -11.19 4.43
N VAL A 48 4.94 -9.97 4.63
CA VAL A 48 5.59 -9.16 3.60
C VAL A 48 7.05 -8.95 3.94
N THR A 49 7.91 -9.20 2.97
CA THR A 49 9.36 -8.91 3.06
C THR A 49 9.66 -7.70 2.19
N PHE A 50 10.21 -6.66 2.80
CA PHE A 50 10.57 -5.43 2.10
C PHE A 50 12.02 -5.45 1.62
N ALA A 51 12.35 -4.56 0.68
CA ALA A 51 13.68 -4.47 0.08
C ALA A 51 14.79 -4.19 1.11
N ASN A 52 14.46 -3.52 2.23
CA ASN A 52 15.40 -3.26 3.30
C ASN A 52 15.61 -4.44 4.26
N GLY A 53 14.98 -5.58 3.99
CA GLY A 53 15.06 -6.78 4.82
C GLY A 53 14.03 -6.87 5.93
N THR A 54 13.25 -5.83 6.17
CA THR A 54 12.20 -5.85 7.18
C THR A 54 11.08 -6.79 6.76
N VAL A 55 10.57 -7.56 7.73
CA VAL A 55 9.42 -8.45 7.55
C VAL A 55 8.28 -7.93 8.41
N ALA A 56 7.10 -7.80 7.84
CA ALA A 56 5.91 -7.35 8.54
C ALA A 56 4.76 -8.33 8.36
N ARG A 57 3.96 -8.50 9.42
CA ARG A 57 2.70 -9.20 9.35
C ARG A 57 1.59 -8.15 9.22
N GLU A 58 0.85 -8.21 8.14
CA GLU A 58 -0.21 -7.25 7.84
C GLU A 58 -1.56 -7.97 7.81
N LEU A 59 -2.47 -7.55 8.69
CA LEU A 59 -3.81 -8.12 8.79
C LEU A 59 -4.76 -7.39 7.86
N LEU A 60 -5.54 -8.13 7.09
CA LEU A 60 -6.62 -7.54 6.30
C LEU A 60 -7.77 -7.17 7.25
N VAL A 61 -8.12 -5.90 7.28
CA VAL A 61 -9.23 -5.39 8.10
C VAL A 61 -10.50 -5.30 7.27
N ASP A 62 -10.42 -4.73 6.05
CA ASP A 62 -11.57 -4.55 5.19
C ASP A 62 -11.13 -4.44 3.73
N CYS A 63 -11.99 -4.92 2.83
CA CYS A 63 -11.82 -4.76 1.40
C CYS A 63 -13.18 -4.38 0.81
N ASP A 64 -13.37 -3.10 0.51
CA ASP A 64 -14.63 -2.52 0.06
C ASP A 64 -14.58 -2.30 -1.46
N GLU A 65 -15.22 -3.20 -2.19
CA GLU A 65 -15.24 -3.15 -3.67
C GLU A 65 -15.97 -1.92 -4.20
N ALA A 66 -17.04 -1.50 -3.53
CA ALA A 66 -17.83 -0.36 -3.98
C ALA A 66 -17.06 0.96 -3.85
N ARG A 67 -16.31 1.11 -2.76
CA ARG A 67 -15.50 2.31 -2.51
C ARG A 67 -14.08 2.18 -3.04
N ARG A 68 -13.69 1.00 -3.49
CA ARG A 68 -12.30 0.68 -3.89
C ARG A 68 -11.32 1.06 -2.80
N ARG A 69 -11.59 0.55 -1.60
CA ARG A 69 -10.83 0.88 -0.40
C ARG A 69 -10.42 -0.40 0.33
N LEU A 70 -9.13 -0.53 0.60
CA LEU A 70 -8.57 -1.64 1.34
C LEU A 70 -7.99 -1.11 2.65
N VAL A 71 -8.26 -1.79 3.76
CA VAL A 71 -7.75 -1.43 5.08
C VAL A 71 -6.97 -2.60 5.65
N TYR A 72 -5.79 -2.32 6.17
CA TYR A 72 -4.96 -3.31 6.81
C TYR A 72 -4.26 -2.74 8.05
N ALA A 73 -3.79 -3.61 8.92
CA ALA A 73 -3.07 -3.24 10.13
C ALA A 73 -1.77 -4.05 10.21
N ALA A 74 -0.65 -3.39 10.46
CA ALA A 74 0.63 -4.05 10.65
C ALA A 74 0.85 -4.35 12.13
N ILE A 75 1.45 -5.52 12.39
CA ILE A 75 1.82 -5.96 13.73
C ILE A 75 3.34 -6.10 13.79
N SER A 76 3.95 -5.43 14.75
CA SER A 76 5.38 -5.46 15.00
C SER A 76 5.65 -5.08 16.45
N GLU A 77 6.78 -5.52 17.00
CA GLU A 77 7.18 -5.16 18.36
C GLU A 77 7.41 -3.66 18.52
N ARG A 78 7.83 -2.98 17.46
CA ARG A 78 8.13 -1.55 17.46
C ARG A 78 6.90 -0.67 17.28
N ILE A 79 5.81 -1.25 16.82
CA ILE A 79 4.59 -0.53 16.45
C ILE A 79 3.52 -0.83 17.48
N LYS A 80 3.11 0.17 18.25
CA LYS A 80 2.03 0.04 19.24
C LYS A 80 0.67 0.07 18.58
N GLN A 81 0.53 0.83 17.52
CA GLN A 81 -0.68 0.90 16.72
C GLN A 81 -0.30 1.23 15.28
N HIS A 82 -0.93 0.55 14.34
CA HIS A 82 -0.80 0.82 12.92
C HIS A 82 -2.12 0.49 12.26
N SER A 83 -2.66 1.45 11.54
CA SER A 83 -3.83 1.26 10.69
C SER A 83 -3.58 1.97 9.38
N ALA A 84 -3.80 1.28 8.27
CA ALA A 84 -3.57 1.82 6.94
C ALA A 84 -4.80 1.65 6.08
N SER A 85 -5.10 2.66 5.27
CA SER A 85 -6.12 2.58 4.23
C SER A 85 -5.55 2.99 2.89
N VAL A 86 -5.95 2.26 1.86
CA VAL A 86 -5.60 2.55 0.47
C VAL A 86 -6.91 2.65 -0.30
N GLN A 87 -7.18 3.82 -0.86
CA GLN A 87 -8.39 4.04 -1.65
C GLN A 87 -8.02 4.49 -3.05
N VAL A 88 -8.65 3.88 -4.04
CA VAL A 88 -8.47 4.23 -5.44
C VAL A 88 -9.61 5.14 -5.87
N THR A 89 -9.27 6.33 -6.35
CA THR A 89 -10.23 7.31 -6.86
C THR A 89 -9.93 7.60 -8.33
N ALA A 90 -10.95 8.07 -9.05
CA ALA A 90 -10.79 8.44 -10.44
C ALA A 90 -10.17 9.83 -10.57
N ASP A 91 -9.29 9.98 -11.56
CA ASP A 91 -8.75 11.26 -11.99
C ASP A 91 -8.96 11.33 -13.52
N GLY A 92 -10.23 11.52 -13.92
CA GLY A 92 -10.67 11.30 -15.28
C GLY A 92 -10.89 9.80 -15.55
N GLU A 93 -11.16 9.44 -16.80
CA GLU A 93 -11.49 8.06 -17.18
C GLU A 93 -10.25 7.15 -17.23
N ALA A 94 -9.10 7.73 -17.58
CA ALA A 94 -7.91 6.97 -17.90
C ALA A 94 -6.86 6.99 -16.81
N ARG A 95 -7.06 7.77 -15.75
CA ARG A 95 -6.10 7.95 -14.66
C ARG A 95 -6.75 7.74 -13.31
N ALA A 96 -5.92 7.43 -12.32
CA ALA A 96 -6.35 7.20 -10.96
C ALA A 96 -5.48 7.96 -9.96
N ARG A 97 -6.00 8.14 -8.76
CA ARG A 97 -5.24 8.54 -7.59
C ARG A 97 -5.37 7.45 -6.56
N LEU A 98 -4.26 7.14 -5.92
CA LEU A 98 -4.20 6.20 -4.83
C LEU A 98 -3.98 7.02 -3.55
N ILE A 99 -5.00 7.04 -2.69
CA ILE A 99 -4.96 7.78 -1.44
C ILE A 99 -4.58 6.81 -0.34
N TRP A 100 -3.40 6.99 0.21
CA TRP A 100 -2.82 6.09 1.21
C TRP A 100 -2.64 6.84 2.52
N ILE A 101 -3.31 6.36 3.56
CA ILE A 101 -3.29 6.98 4.89
C ILE A 101 -2.82 5.94 5.88
N VAL A 102 -1.79 6.27 6.65
CA VAL A 102 -1.27 5.41 7.72
C VAL A 102 -1.32 6.18 9.04
N ASP A 103 -2.02 5.63 10.01
CA ASP A 103 -2.06 6.13 11.38
C ASP A 103 -1.17 5.23 12.23
N VAL A 104 -0.22 5.80 12.96
CA VAL A 104 0.81 5.02 13.62
C VAL A 104 1.19 5.58 15.00
N LEU A 105 1.48 4.68 15.93
CA LEU A 105 2.11 4.95 17.22
C LEU A 105 3.29 4.01 17.42
N PRO A 106 4.37 4.42 18.06
CA PRO A 106 4.63 5.76 18.62
C PRO A 106 4.95 6.78 17.53
N ASN A 107 4.82 8.06 17.85
CA ASN A 107 5.06 9.16 16.89
C ASN A 107 6.48 9.15 16.33
N GLU A 108 7.44 8.68 17.10
CA GLU A 108 8.86 8.68 16.74
C GLU A 108 9.17 7.84 15.50
N ILE A 109 8.33 6.87 15.17
CA ILE A 109 8.54 6.03 13.97
C ILE A 109 7.93 6.64 12.70
N ALA A 110 7.16 7.72 12.83
CA ALA A 110 6.48 8.33 11.68
C ALA A 110 7.44 8.77 10.57
N PRO A 111 8.59 9.41 10.84
CA PRO A 111 9.52 9.78 9.76
C PRO A 111 10.03 8.58 8.97
N TYR A 112 10.29 7.45 9.65
CA TYR A 112 10.70 6.23 8.98
C TYR A 112 9.58 5.68 8.08
N ILE A 113 8.37 5.61 8.60
CA ILE A 113 7.20 5.14 7.84
C ILE A 113 6.93 6.05 6.64
N ASP A 114 7.01 7.37 6.83
CA ASP A 114 6.84 8.36 5.76
C ASP A 114 7.82 8.12 4.61
N GLY A 115 9.10 7.94 4.93
CA GLY A 115 10.13 7.65 3.93
C GLY A 115 9.89 6.33 3.19
N GLN A 116 9.44 5.28 3.90
CA GLN A 116 9.08 4.01 3.29
C GLN A 116 7.88 4.16 2.36
N MET A 117 6.88 4.93 2.76
CA MET A 117 5.71 5.20 1.92
C MET A 117 6.09 5.93 0.64
N ASP A 118 7.02 6.88 0.70
CA ASP A 118 7.50 7.59 -0.48
C ASP A 118 8.17 6.64 -1.48
N GLN A 119 9.01 5.73 -0.99
CA GLN A 119 9.65 4.73 -1.85
C GLN A 119 8.63 3.76 -2.45
N ALA A 120 7.67 3.33 -1.65
CA ALA A 120 6.58 2.48 -2.14
C ALA A 120 5.75 3.19 -3.21
N ALA A 121 5.47 4.48 -3.03
CA ALA A 121 4.72 5.28 -3.99
C ALA A 121 5.43 5.33 -5.35
N LEU A 122 6.74 5.51 -5.37
CA LEU A 122 7.53 5.48 -6.61
C LEU A 122 7.46 4.12 -7.28
N ALA A 123 7.55 3.04 -6.52
CA ALA A 123 7.45 1.68 -7.04
C ALA A 123 6.07 1.42 -7.65
N MET A 124 5.00 1.89 -7.00
CA MET A 124 3.63 1.76 -7.49
C MET A 124 3.43 2.53 -8.79
N GLN A 125 3.91 3.76 -8.88
CA GLN A 125 3.81 4.57 -10.08
C GLN A 125 4.52 3.91 -11.25
N LYS A 126 5.69 3.34 -11.01
CA LYS A 126 6.49 2.65 -12.03
C LYS A 126 5.83 1.35 -12.49
N SER A 127 5.28 0.59 -11.54
CA SER A 127 4.68 -0.71 -11.80
C SER A 127 3.31 -0.61 -12.49
N LEU A 128 2.46 0.29 -12.02
CA LEU A 128 1.07 0.42 -12.46
C LEU A 128 0.90 1.38 -13.63
N GLY A 129 1.80 2.36 -13.75
CA GLY A 129 1.72 3.37 -14.79
C GLY A 129 1.93 2.79 -16.19
N ARG A 130 1.33 3.44 -17.19
CA ARG A 130 1.53 3.08 -18.58
C ARG A 130 2.99 3.27 -18.96
N LYS A 131 3.53 2.28 -19.66
CA LYS A 131 4.89 2.38 -20.17
C LYS A 131 4.85 3.19 -21.46
N THR A 132 5.71 4.19 -21.52
CA THR A 132 5.96 4.90 -22.78
C THR A 132 6.70 3.97 -23.73
N ALA A 133 6.25 3.95 -24.95
CA ALA A 133 6.90 3.17 -26.01
C ALA A 133 8.32 3.67 -26.29
#